data_a416baccf837e2da00718b0d676d7ae5
#
_entry.id   a416baccf837e2da00718b0d676d7ae5
#
_cell.length_a   1.000
_cell.length_b   1.000
_cell.length_c   1.000
_cell.angle_alpha   90.00
_cell.angle_beta   90.00
_cell.angle_gamma   90.00
#
_symmetry.space_group_name_H-M   'P 1'
#
loop_
_entity.id
_entity.type
_entity.pdbx_description
1 polymer ?
#
loop_
_entity_poly.entity_id
_entity_poly.type
_entity_poly.pdbx_seq_one_letter_code
_entity_poly.pdbx_strand_id
1 'polypeptide(L)'
;MRKITKPKLNESNYESELRLLQIELVKLQNSLISNNDQILVILEGRDTAGKDGSIKAITQHLSPRETRVVALSKPTDAESNEWYFQRYVAQLPKKGEFVLFNRSWYNRAGVERVMNFCTPDEYRTFIETVSDFEAMLEKSGITLIKYYLDISKKEQAIRLKDRAKDPLKQWKISPIDQQAQKKWSA
;
A
#
# COMPACT_ATOMS: atom_id res chain seq x y z
N MET A 1 -2.26 -26.58 5.89
CA MET A 1 -2.60 -25.16 6.17
C MET A 1 -3.27 -25.05 7.53
N ARG A 2 -2.60 -24.49 8.53
CA ARG A 2 -3.21 -24.26 9.85
C ARG A 2 -4.20 -23.09 9.73
N LYS A 3 -5.48 -23.31 10.00
CA LYS A 3 -6.46 -22.23 10.20
C LYS A 3 -6.06 -21.47 11.47
N ILE A 4 -5.54 -20.26 11.29
CA ILE A 4 -5.37 -19.31 12.40
C ILE A 4 -6.76 -18.79 12.73
N THR A 5 -7.38 -19.32 13.78
CA THR A 5 -8.58 -18.76 14.38
C THR A 5 -8.22 -17.41 14.99
N LYS A 6 -8.66 -16.33 14.36
CA LYS A 6 -8.49 -14.98 14.91
C LYS A 6 -9.27 -14.87 16.21
N PRO A 7 -8.65 -14.50 17.34
CA PRO A 7 -9.40 -14.15 18.54
C PRO A 7 -10.30 -12.94 18.22
N LYS A 8 -11.51 -12.90 18.75
CA LYS A 8 -12.35 -11.71 18.75
C LYS A 8 -11.63 -10.66 19.61
N LEU A 9 -10.99 -9.69 18.97
CA LEU A 9 -10.40 -8.54 19.66
C LEU A 9 -11.57 -7.68 20.21
N ASN A 10 -11.67 -7.56 21.54
CA ASN A 10 -12.46 -6.52 22.17
C ASN A 10 -11.76 -5.17 21.89
N GLU A 11 -12.51 -4.07 21.78
CA GLU A 11 -11.94 -2.74 21.51
C GLU A 11 -10.82 -2.36 22.49
N SER A 12 -10.99 -2.64 23.79
CA SER A 12 -9.95 -2.38 24.80
C SER A 12 -8.66 -3.17 24.58
N ASN A 13 -8.75 -4.41 24.09
CA ASN A 13 -7.58 -5.22 23.74
C ASN A 13 -6.91 -4.72 22.48
N TYR A 14 -7.69 -4.21 21.51
CA TYR A 14 -7.13 -3.66 20.26
C TYR A 14 -6.24 -2.44 20.52
N GLU A 15 -6.71 -1.48 21.32
CA GLU A 15 -5.93 -0.26 21.62
C GLU A 15 -4.62 -0.57 22.37
N SER A 16 -4.68 -1.49 23.35
CA SER A 16 -3.48 -1.90 24.09
C SER A 16 -2.47 -2.62 23.20
N GLU A 17 -2.91 -3.54 22.36
CA GLU A 17 -2.05 -4.24 21.40
C GLU A 17 -1.47 -3.29 20.36
N LEU A 18 -2.29 -2.38 19.82
CA LEU A 18 -1.83 -1.35 18.88
C LEU A 18 -0.74 -0.48 19.50
N ARG A 19 -0.92 -0.04 20.75
CA ARG A 19 0.09 0.76 21.46
C ARG A 19 1.41 0.01 21.62
N LEU A 20 1.38 -1.27 21.97
CA LEU A 20 2.59 -2.09 22.06
C LEU A 20 3.30 -2.18 20.71
N LEU A 21 2.56 -2.43 19.62
CA LEU A 21 3.12 -2.46 18.27
C LEU A 21 3.71 -1.10 17.84
N GLN A 22 3.08 0.00 18.22
CA GLN A 22 3.58 1.35 17.94
C GLN A 22 4.89 1.65 18.70
N ILE A 23 5.04 1.14 19.92
CA ILE A 23 6.30 1.22 20.67
C ILE A 23 7.41 0.46 19.92
N GLU A 24 7.13 -0.74 19.42
CA GLU A 24 8.11 -1.52 18.63
C GLU A 24 8.45 -0.82 17.30
N LEU A 25 7.51 -0.17 16.66
CA LEU A 25 7.76 0.64 15.45
C LEU A 25 8.71 1.83 15.74
N VAL A 26 8.56 2.50 16.87
CA VAL A 26 9.49 3.57 17.29
C VAL A 26 10.90 3.01 17.54
N LYS A 27 11.01 1.84 18.17
CA LYS A 27 12.31 1.16 18.35
C LYS A 27 12.93 0.77 17.00
N LEU A 28 12.11 0.24 16.09
CA LEU A 28 12.54 -0.08 14.73
C LEU A 28 13.07 1.16 14.00
N GLN A 29 12.38 2.30 14.11
CA GLN A 29 12.82 3.54 13.47
C GLN A 29 14.17 4.01 14.04
N ASN A 30 14.36 3.96 15.35
CA ASN A 30 15.64 4.31 15.97
C ASN A 30 16.78 3.41 15.47
N SER A 31 16.54 2.11 15.37
CA SER A 31 17.51 1.15 14.81
C SER A 31 17.82 1.45 13.35
N LEU A 32 16.79 1.69 12.54
CA LEU A 32 16.90 2.01 11.11
C LEU A 32 17.78 3.26 10.89
N ILE A 33 17.56 4.31 11.68
CA ILE A 33 18.35 5.55 11.59
C ILE A 33 19.80 5.28 11.98
N SER A 34 20.03 4.58 13.10
CA SER A 34 21.38 4.30 13.62
C SER A 34 22.21 3.43 12.67
N ASN A 35 21.57 2.48 12.01
CA ASN A 35 22.22 1.54 11.08
C ASN A 35 22.28 2.04 9.64
N ASN A 36 21.64 3.17 9.32
CA ASN A 36 21.41 3.64 7.95
C ASN A 36 20.68 2.61 7.07
N ASP A 37 19.75 1.84 7.67
CA ASP A 37 18.94 0.88 6.95
C ASP A 37 17.91 1.60 6.05
N GLN A 38 17.37 0.87 5.07
CA GLN A 38 16.35 1.36 4.14
C GLN A 38 15.18 0.39 4.16
N ILE A 39 14.00 0.88 4.53
CA ILE A 39 12.79 0.05 4.57
C ILE A 39 11.73 0.63 3.64
N LEU A 40 11.25 -0.20 2.72
CA LEU A 40 10.11 0.09 1.86
C LEU A 40 8.96 -0.85 2.19
N VAL A 41 7.85 -0.30 2.65
CA VAL A 41 6.61 -1.04 2.89
C VAL A 41 5.60 -0.72 1.80
N ILE A 42 5.11 -1.73 1.11
CA ILE A 42 4.05 -1.61 0.12
C ILE A 42 2.74 -2.10 0.71
N LEU A 43 1.71 -1.26 0.71
CA LEU A 43 0.36 -1.62 1.08
C LEU A 43 -0.53 -1.67 -0.17
N GLU A 44 -0.85 -2.87 -0.57
CA GLU A 44 -1.78 -3.18 -1.67
C GLU A 44 -3.09 -3.73 -1.13
N GLY A 45 -4.04 -3.93 -1.99
CA GLY A 45 -5.31 -4.54 -1.66
C GLY A 45 -6.50 -3.83 -2.27
N ARG A 46 -7.65 -4.43 -2.07
CA ARG A 46 -8.92 -3.97 -2.64
C ARG A 46 -9.26 -2.56 -2.16
N ASP A 47 -10.07 -1.86 -2.95
CA ASP A 47 -10.55 -0.55 -2.49
C ASP A 47 -11.36 -0.70 -1.20
N THR A 48 -11.25 0.27 -0.31
CA THR A 48 -11.80 0.27 1.06
C THR A 48 -11.23 -0.81 2.01
N ALA A 49 -10.20 -1.57 1.62
CA ALA A 49 -9.63 -2.61 2.48
C ALA A 49 -8.93 -2.09 3.75
N GLY A 50 -8.70 -0.77 3.86
CA GLY A 50 -8.15 -0.16 5.08
C GLY A 50 -6.70 0.32 4.94
N LYS A 51 -6.14 0.40 3.74
CA LYS A 51 -4.76 0.84 3.51
C LYS A 51 -4.41 2.14 4.25
N ASP A 52 -5.21 3.20 4.05
CA ASP A 52 -4.96 4.49 4.71
C ASP A 52 -4.99 4.39 6.24
N GLY A 53 -5.93 3.60 6.79
CA GLY A 53 -6.04 3.38 8.23
C GLY A 53 -4.82 2.65 8.79
N SER A 54 -4.34 1.63 8.08
CA SER A 54 -3.12 0.90 8.45
C SER A 54 -1.89 1.80 8.39
N ILE A 55 -1.74 2.59 7.31
CA ILE A 55 -0.64 3.55 7.18
C ILE A 55 -0.66 4.56 8.34
N LYS A 56 -1.84 5.14 8.64
CA LYS A 56 -2.00 6.07 9.76
C LYS A 56 -1.60 5.43 11.09
N ALA A 57 -2.05 4.20 11.37
CA ALA A 57 -1.74 3.49 12.60
C ALA A 57 -0.22 3.20 12.73
N ILE A 58 0.44 2.85 11.62
CA ILE A 58 1.88 2.60 11.58
C ILE A 58 2.67 3.90 11.80
N THR A 59 2.30 4.99 11.14
CA THR A 59 3.11 6.22 11.10
C THR A 59 2.82 7.19 12.24
N GLN A 60 1.76 6.97 13.01
CA GLN A 60 1.21 7.94 13.98
C GLN A 60 2.25 8.47 14.98
N HIS A 61 3.21 7.66 15.38
CA HIS A 61 4.23 8.00 16.38
C HIS A 61 5.65 8.00 15.82
N LEU A 62 5.81 7.81 14.51
CA LEU A 62 7.11 7.85 13.85
C LEU A 62 7.54 9.27 13.53
N SER A 63 8.84 9.53 13.52
CA SER A 63 9.38 10.81 13.08
C SER A 63 9.03 11.09 11.63
N PRO A 64 8.41 12.24 11.31
CA PRO A 64 8.07 12.59 9.94
C PRO A 64 9.28 12.98 9.08
N ARG A 65 10.47 13.13 9.68
CA ARG A 65 11.70 13.46 8.94
C ARG A 65 12.25 12.24 8.22
N GLU A 66 12.17 11.07 8.86
CA GLU A 66 12.68 9.80 8.37
C GLU A 66 11.58 8.85 7.91
N THR A 67 10.31 9.27 7.98
CA THR A 67 9.16 8.50 7.52
C THR A 67 8.42 9.25 6.42
N ARG A 68 8.25 8.61 5.26
CA ARG A 68 7.45 9.17 4.16
C ARG A 68 6.33 8.24 3.75
N VAL A 69 5.17 8.83 3.48
CA VAL A 69 4.04 8.13 2.85
C VAL A 69 3.93 8.60 1.41
N VAL A 70 4.00 7.67 0.49
CA VAL A 70 3.91 7.91 -0.95
C VAL A 70 2.58 7.37 -1.47
N ALA A 71 1.79 8.24 -2.08
CA ALA A 71 0.53 7.90 -2.73
C ALA A 71 0.50 8.59 -4.09
N LEU A 72 1.01 7.91 -5.11
CA LEU A 72 1.08 8.50 -6.45
C LEU A 72 -0.33 8.53 -7.09
N SER A 73 -0.64 9.66 -7.70
CA SER A 73 -1.85 9.84 -8.50
C SER A 73 -1.78 9.07 -9.83
N LYS A 74 -2.81 9.17 -10.65
CA LYS A 74 -2.73 8.71 -12.05
C LYS A 74 -1.50 9.31 -12.72
N PRO A 75 -0.74 8.53 -13.53
CA PRO A 75 0.39 9.05 -14.28
C PRO A 75 0.00 10.26 -15.13
N THR A 76 0.89 11.24 -15.21
CA THR A 76 0.81 12.31 -16.20
C THR A 76 1.11 11.76 -17.61
N ASP A 77 0.83 12.54 -18.66
CA ASP A 77 1.17 12.13 -20.01
C ASP A 77 2.69 11.92 -20.20
N ALA A 78 3.51 12.73 -19.55
CA ALA A 78 4.96 12.57 -19.55
C ALA A 78 5.37 11.25 -18.88
N GLU A 79 4.91 10.99 -17.65
CA GLU A 79 5.19 9.75 -16.93
C GLU A 79 4.69 8.50 -17.65
N SER A 80 3.63 8.62 -18.45
CA SER A 80 3.08 7.50 -19.24
C SER A 80 4.01 7.09 -20.41
N ASN A 81 4.90 7.98 -20.84
CA ASN A 81 5.91 7.73 -21.86
C ASN A 81 7.27 7.31 -21.29
N GLU A 82 7.39 7.24 -19.98
CA GLU A 82 8.61 6.81 -19.30
C GLU A 82 8.60 5.30 -19.03
N TRP A 83 9.75 4.78 -18.63
CA TRP A 83 9.81 3.42 -18.11
C TRP A 83 8.89 3.27 -16.90
N TYR A 84 8.05 2.26 -16.90
CA TYR A 84 6.95 2.12 -15.93
C TYR A 84 7.36 2.29 -14.46
N PHE A 85 8.52 1.75 -14.07
CA PHE A 85 8.98 1.85 -12.68
C PHE A 85 9.59 3.21 -12.32
N GLN A 86 9.90 4.07 -13.31
CA GLN A 86 10.68 5.30 -13.11
C GLN A 86 10.06 6.23 -12.07
N ARG A 87 8.74 6.45 -12.12
CA ARG A 87 8.02 7.27 -11.16
C ARG A 87 8.09 6.75 -9.73
N TYR A 88 8.22 5.43 -9.55
CA TYR A 88 8.35 4.77 -8.26
C TYR A 88 9.79 4.79 -7.77
N VAL A 89 10.77 4.62 -8.66
CA VAL A 89 12.20 4.69 -8.35
C VAL A 89 12.56 6.03 -7.70
N ALA A 90 12.00 7.14 -8.18
CA ALA A 90 12.20 8.46 -7.60
C ALA A 90 11.71 8.58 -6.14
N GLN A 91 10.89 7.65 -5.69
CA GLN A 91 10.29 7.63 -4.35
C GLN A 91 10.89 6.58 -3.41
N LEU A 92 11.89 5.84 -3.83
CA LEU A 92 12.55 4.82 -3.01
C LEU A 92 13.18 5.42 -1.75
N PRO A 93 13.33 4.63 -0.66
CA PRO A 93 13.93 5.13 0.57
C PRO A 93 15.42 5.46 0.38
N LYS A 94 15.85 6.55 0.99
CA LYS A 94 17.26 6.83 1.24
C LYS A 94 17.71 6.10 2.50
N LYS A 95 19.02 6.08 2.75
CA LYS A 95 19.58 5.53 4.00
C LYS A 95 18.98 6.23 5.22
N GLY A 96 18.54 5.45 6.19
CA GLY A 96 17.86 5.93 7.37
C GLY A 96 16.36 6.28 7.15
N GLU A 97 15.77 5.97 5.99
CA GLU A 97 14.36 6.26 5.72
C GLU A 97 13.45 5.02 5.79
N PHE A 98 12.28 5.24 6.35
CA PHE A 98 11.13 4.32 6.36
C PHE A 98 10.06 4.87 5.41
N VAL A 99 9.84 4.21 4.28
CA VAL A 99 8.90 4.67 3.24
C VAL A 99 7.74 3.70 3.12
N LEU A 100 6.51 4.23 3.14
CA LEU A 100 5.28 3.45 2.95
C LEU A 100 4.62 3.88 1.62
N PHE A 101 4.40 2.92 0.76
CA PHE A 101 3.63 3.12 -0.46
C PHE A 101 2.17 2.74 -0.25
N ASN A 102 1.26 3.71 -0.41
CA ASN A 102 -0.16 3.46 -0.52
C ASN A 102 -0.50 3.18 -1.98
N ARG A 103 -0.55 1.92 -2.35
CA ARG A 103 -0.45 1.41 -3.73
C ARG A 103 0.96 1.59 -4.31
N SER A 104 1.29 0.80 -5.30
CA SER A 104 2.63 0.76 -5.88
C SER A 104 2.60 0.45 -7.38
N TRP A 105 3.73 -0.02 -7.90
CA TRP A 105 3.82 -0.58 -9.24
C TRP A 105 2.86 -1.75 -9.50
N TYR A 106 2.34 -2.40 -8.47
CA TYR A 106 1.29 -3.41 -8.61
C TYR A 106 -0.06 -2.86 -9.11
N ASN A 107 -0.22 -1.53 -9.23
CA ASN A 107 -1.34 -0.94 -9.97
C ASN A 107 -1.46 -1.52 -11.39
N ARG A 108 -0.34 -1.85 -12.06
CA ARG A 108 -0.33 -2.47 -13.40
C ARG A 108 -1.02 -3.83 -13.41
N ALA A 109 -0.78 -4.67 -12.39
CA ALA A 109 -1.44 -5.97 -12.25
C ALA A 109 -2.84 -5.90 -11.63
N GLY A 110 -3.17 -4.78 -10.99
CA GLY A 110 -4.46 -4.54 -10.34
C GLY A 110 -5.37 -3.63 -11.15
N VAL A 111 -5.52 -2.39 -10.68
CA VAL A 111 -6.49 -1.43 -11.22
C VAL A 111 -6.27 -1.12 -12.70
N GLU A 112 -5.03 -1.03 -13.17
CA GLU A 112 -4.77 -0.69 -14.57
C GLU A 112 -5.21 -1.82 -15.50
N ARG A 113 -4.93 -3.07 -15.14
CA ARG A 113 -5.37 -4.25 -15.90
C ARG A 113 -6.89 -4.40 -15.89
N VAL A 114 -7.52 -4.28 -14.72
CA VAL A 114 -8.95 -4.47 -14.53
C VAL A 114 -9.77 -3.38 -15.21
N MET A 115 -9.26 -2.14 -15.25
CA MET A 115 -9.95 -0.98 -15.84
C MET A 115 -9.53 -0.71 -17.29
N ASN A 116 -8.68 -1.56 -17.88
CA ASN A 116 -8.11 -1.37 -19.22
C ASN A 116 -7.35 -0.04 -19.38
N PHE A 117 -6.57 0.34 -18.36
CA PHE A 117 -5.69 1.50 -18.37
C PHE A 117 -4.29 1.15 -18.89
N CYS A 118 -4.01 -0.12 -19.09
CA CYS A 118 -2.80 -0.62 -19.73
C CYS A 118 -3.15 -1.63 -20.82
N THR A 119 -2.27 -1.78 -21.78
CA THR A 119 -2.38 -2.79 -22.86
C THR A 119 -2.03 -4.18 -22.32
N PRO A 120 -2.44 -5.26 -23.01
CA PRO A 120 -2.02 -6.61 -22.66
C PRO A 120 -0.50 -6.81 -22.67
N ASP A 121 0.21 -6.14 -23.56
CA ASP A 121 1.68 -6.24 -23.67
C ASP A 121 2.37 -5.53 -22.51
N GLU A 122 1.93 -4.35 -22.10
CA GLU A 122 2.42 -3.67 -20.91
C GLU A 122 2.20 -4.49 -19.63
N TYR A 123 1.04 -5.13 -19.50
CA TYR A 123 0.78 -6.03 -18.38
C TYR A 123 1.73 -7.23 -18.39
N ARG A 124 1.93 -7.87 -19.55
CA ARG A 124 2.84 -9.03 -19.70
C ARG A 124 4.26 -8.64 -19.32
N THR A 125 4.77 -7.55 -19.90
CA THR A 125 6.10 -7.03 -19.60
C THR A 125 6.28 -6.77 -18.11
N PHE A 126 5.25 -6.18 -17.46
CA PHE A 126 5.28 -5.95 -16.02
C PHE A 126 5.40 -7.26 -15.22
N ILE A 127 4.59 -8.27 -15.54
CA ILE A 127 4.63 -9.57 -14.84
C ILE A 127 5.99 -10.26 -15.01
N GLU A 128 6.58 -10.16 -16.18
CA GLU A 128 7.89 -10.76 -16.48
C GLU A 128 9.04 -10.05 -15.75
N THR A 129 8.93 -8.75 -15.47
CA THR A 129 10.04 -7.95 -14.99
C THR A 129 9.94 -7.52 -13.52
N VAL A 130 8.75 -7.59 -12.91
CA VAL A 130 8.55 -7.06 -11.54
C VAL A 130 9.40 -7.80 -10.50
N SER A 131 9.56 -9.11 -10.62
CA SER A 131 10.37 -9.89 -9.69
C SER A 131 11.86 -9.55 -9.77
N ASP A 132 12.36 -9.29 -10.98
CA ASP A 132 13.75 -8.87 -11.19
C ASP A 132 13.99 -7.47 -10.64
N PHE A 133 13.04 -6.56 -10.86
CA PHE A 133 13.08 -5.22 -10.29
C PHE A 133 13.15 -5.25 -8.76
N GLU A 134 12.27 -6.01 -8.11
CA GLU A 134 12.27 -6.16 -6.65
C GLU A 134 13.55 -6.82 -6.13
N ALA A 135 14.05 -7.84 -6.82
CA ALA A 135 15.32 -8.47 -6.47
C ALA A 135 16.52 -7.49 -6.56
N MET A 136 16.50 -6.54 -7.52
CA MET A 136 17.52 -5.49 -7.58
C MET A 136 17.42 -4.55 -6.37
N LEU A 137 16.21 -4.17 -5.93
CA LEU A 137 16.02 -3.35 -4.74
C LEU A 137 16.57 -4.03 -3.49
N GLU A 138 16.25 -5.31 -3.29
CA GLU A 138 16.75 -6.09 -2.14
C GLU A 138 18.28 -6.24 -2.17
N LYS A 139 18.85 -6.54 -3.33
CA LYS A 139 20.31 -6.62 -3.51
C LYS A 139 21.00 -5.27 -3.26
N SER A 140 20.33 -4.17 -3.45
CA SER A 140 20.85 -2.82 -3.15
C SER A 140 20.78 -2.45 -1.67
N GLY A 141 20.23 -3.34 -0.82
CA GLY A 141 20.12 -3.14 0.63
C GLY A 141 18.77 -2.58 1.10
N ILE A 142 17.76 -2.48 0.22
CA ILE A 142 16.42 -2.09 0.62
C ILE A 142 15.68 -3.30 1.17
N THR A 143 15.22 -3.21 2.41
CA THR A 143 14.27 -4.19 2.97
C THR A 143 12.88 -3.93 2.42
N LEU A 144 12.41 -4.81 1.53
CA LEU A 144 11.09 -4.72 0.91
C LEU A 144 10.06 -5.57 1.66
N ILE A 145 8.99 -4.93 2.14
CA ILE A 145 7.87 -5.59 2.83
C ILE A 145 6.59 -5.32 2.05
N LYS A 146 5.84 -6.37 1.72
CA LYS A 146 4.60 -6.24 0.95
C LYS A 146 3.42 -6.79 1.72
N TYR A 147 2.38 -5.97 1.90
CA TYR A 147 1.10 -6.36 2.49
C TYR A 147 -0.02 -6.23 1.46
N TYR A 148 -0.81 -7.28 1.33
CA TYR A 148 -2.05 -7.24 0.58
C TYR A 148 -3.23 -7.32 1.55
N LEU A 149 -4.03 -6.24 1.61
CA LEU A 149 -5.22 -6.16 2.45
C LEU A 149 -6.43 -6.63 1.64
N ASP A 150 -6.98 -7.76 2.04
CA ASP A 150 -8.17 -8.33 1.41
C ASP A 150 -9.40 -8.18 2.30
N ILE A 151 -10.56 -7.95 1.67
CA ILE A 151 -11.88 -7.90 2.31
C ILE A 151 -12.88 -8.63 1.42
N SER A 152 -14.00 -9.07 1.96
CA SER A 152 -15.06 -9.66 1.15
C SER A 152 -15.79 -8.62 0.29
N LYS A 153 -16.41 -9.07 -0.80
CA LYS A 153 -17.26 -8.21 -1.65
C LYS A 153 -18.37 -7.53 -0.86
N LYS A 154 -18.96 -8.26 0.09
CA LYS A 154 -20.00 -7.73 0.99
C LYS A 154 -19.46 -6.63 1.88
N GLU A 155 -18.29 -6.83 2.46
CA GLU A 155 -17.63 -5.83 3.32
C GLU A 155 -17.25 -4.58 2.53
N GLN A 156 -16.72 -4.74 1.32
CA GLN A 156 -16.44 -3.60 0.45
C GLN A 156 -17.69 -2.77 0.16
N ALA A 157 -18.81 -3.43 -0.15
CA ALA A 157 -20.07 -2.75 -0.42
C ALA A 157 -20.58 -1.94 0.78
N ILE A 158 -20.43 -2.47 2.00
CA ILE A 158 -20.77 -1.76 3.24
C ILE A 158 -19.89 -0.51 3.39
N ARG A 159 -18.56 -0.68 3.30
CA ARG A 159 -17.59 0.40 3.47
C ARG A 159 -17.72 1.51 2.40
N LEU A 160 -18.09 1.17 1.17
CA LEU A 160 -18.37 2.16 0.13
C LEU A 160 -19.61 2.99 0.44
N LYS A 161 -20.68 2.35 0.97
CA LYS A 161 -21.87 3.07 1.44
C LYS A 161 -21.57 4.01 2.62
N ASP A 162 -20.76 3.56 3.55
CA ASP A 162 -20.37 4.36 4.71
C ASP A 162 -19.47 5.54 4.29
N ARG A 163 -18.55 5.32 3.32
CA ARG A 163 -17.75 6.39 2.72
C ARG A 163 -18.63 7.47 2.11
N ALA A 164 -19.69 7.09 1.41
CA ALA A 164 -20.59 8.04 0.76
C ALA A 164 -21.41 8.89 1.75
N LYS A 165 -21.65 8.37 2.96
CA LYS A 165 -22.42 9.07 4.00
C LYS A 165 -21.56 9.96 4.88
N ASP A 166 -20.27 9.65 5.03
CA ASP A 166 -19.36 10.35 5.94
C ASP A 166 -18.73 11.57 5.23
N PRO A 167 -19.06 12.81 5.63
CA PRO A 167 -18.52 14.02 5.02
C PRO A 167 -16.99 14.07 5.03
N LEU A 168 -16.34 13.47 6.03
CA LEU A 168 -14.88 13.42 6.14
C LEU A 168 -14.23 12.42 5.17
N LYS A 169 -15.04 11.59 4.50
CA LYS A 169 -14.56 10.56 3.56
C LYS A 169 -15.04 10.77 2.13
N GLN A 170 -15.96 11.69 1.89
CA GLN A 170 -16.54 11.93 0.56
C GLN A 170 -15.51 12.30 -0.50
N TRP A 171 -14.44 12.99 -0.12
CA TRP A 171 -13.33 13.33 -1.02
C TRP A 171 -12.60 12.10 -1.60
N LYS A 172 -12.79 10.92 -1.00
CA LYS A 172 -12.23 9.64 -1.49
C LYS A 172 -13.11 8.95 -2.54
N ILE A 173 -14.32 9.47 -2.79
CA ILE A 173 -15.23 8.86 -3.75
C ILE A 173 -14.72 9.09 -5.16
N SER A 174 -14.61 8.04 -5.91
CA SER A 174 -14.16 8.08 -7.32
C SER A 174 -15.10 7.32 -8.24
N PRO A 175 -15.13 7.62 -9.55
CA PRO A 175 -15.86 6.83 -10.53
C PRO A 175 -15.47 5.34 -10.55
N ILE A 176 -14.24 5.04 -10.09
CA ILE A 176 -13.72 3.67 -10.01
C ILE A 176 -14.45 2.87 -8.92
N ASP A 177 -14.92 3.50 -7.84
CA ASP A 177 -15.63 2.85 -6.74
C ASP A 177 -16.87 2.09 -7.22
N GLN A 178 -17.61 2.67 -8.18
CA GLN A 178 -18.79 2.04 -8.76
C GLN A 178 -18.43 0.83 -9.62
N GLN A 179 -17.27 0.85 -10.26
CA GLN A 179 -16.80 -0.24 -11.10
C GLN A 179 -16.16 -1.36 -10.29
N ALA A 180 -15.56 -1.05 -9.13
CA ALA A 180 -14.89 -2.02 -8.27
C ALA A 180 -15.81 -3.18 -7.85
N GLN A 181 -17.08 -2.88 -7.55
CA GLN A 181 -18.09 -3.89 -7.22
C GLN A 181 -18.49 -4.76 -8.42
N LYS A 182 -18.60 -4.17 -9.62
CA LYS A 182 -18.96 -4.88 -10.86
C LYS A 182 -17.82 -5.80 -11.32
N LYS A 183 -16.58 -5.37 -11.16
CA LYS A 183 -15.37 -6.06 -11.60
C LYS A 183 -14.67 -6.83 -10.46
N TRP A 184 -15.41 -7.24 -9.44
CA TRP A 184 -14.87 -7.91 -8.26
C TRP A 184 -14.07 -9.18 -8.58
N SER A 185 -14.50 -9.93 -9.57
CA SER A 185 -13.93 -11.24 -9.95
C SER A 185 -12.87 -11.15 -11.06
N ALA A 186 -12.53 -9.95 -11.49
CA ALA A 186 -11.56 -9.70 -12.54
C ALA A 186 -10.11 -9.75 -12.06
#